data_bfefbbb676667719c7280e679b4dfd83
#
_entry.id   bfefbbb676667719c7280e679b4dfd83
#
_cell.length_a   1.000
_cell.length_b   1.000
_cell.length_c   1.000
_cell.angle_alpha   90.00
_cell.angle_beta   90.00
_cell.angle_gamma   90.00
#
_symmetry.space_group_name_H-M   'P 1'
#
loop_
_entity.id
_entity.type
_entity.pdbx_description
1 polymer ?
#
loop_
_entity_poly.entity_id
_entity_poly.type
_entity_poly.pdbx_seq_one_letter_code
_entity_poly.pdbx_strand_id
1 'polypeptide(L)'
;AAGVVTCGATGAVLVCSIMLLGKLRGLRPILAVELKNAHGDPLLLLDCGANIDSRPELYASFAHLGDAYMKSIGYESPRISLLSNGAEDTKGCEAVKEANQLLHTLPIRFLGNIEPTAALTGTTDVIVCDGFHGNILLKSIEGVAKAVIAELEERLPDAPEAVREALSAVREKYDYNTQGGAILLGVKAPVMKGHGSATGDAVTAMLLRMATLCQNGFTERVEAACK
;
A
#
# COMPACT_ATOMS: atom_id res chain seq x y z
N ALA A 1 -11.18 5.63 21.85
CA ALA A 1 -11.01 4.60 20.81
C ALA A 1 -9.54 4.56 20.41
N ALA A 2 -8.99 3.37 20.18
CA ALA A 2 -7.58 3.21 19.83
C ALA A 2 -7.31 3.37 18.31
N GLY A 3 -8.35 3.21 17.48
CA GLY A 3 -8.25 3.37 16.01
C GLY A 3 -9.63 3.54 15.38
N VAL A 4 -9.65 3.81 14.09
CA VAL A 4 -10.87 4.03 13.29
C VAL A 4 -10.88 3.10 12.08
N VAL A 5 -11.99 2.41 11.85
CA VAL A 5 -12.27 1.65 10.63
C VAL A 5 -13.46 2.28 9.92
N THR A 6 -13.34 2.54 8.62
CA THR A 6 -14.38 3.22 7.83
C THR A 6 -14.39 2.75 6.38
N CYS A 7 -15.55 2.77 5.74
CA CYS A 7 -15.74 2.57 4.29
C CYS A 7 -16.19 3.85 3.57
N GLY A 8 -15.99 5.01 4.21
CA GLY A 8 -16.33 6.32 3.66
C GLY A 8 -15.47 6.75 2.47
N ALA A 9 -15.87 7.86 1.83
CA ALA A 9 -15.12 8.45 0.72
C ALA A 9 -13.71 8.88 1.16
N THR A 10 -12.69 8.56 0.36
CA THR A 10 -11.27 8.79 0.69
C THR A 10 -10.98 10.23 1.10
N GLY A 11 -11.49 11.21 0.34
CA GLY A 11 -11.27 12.62 0.65
C GLY A 11 -11.86 13.05 2.00
N ALA A 12 -13.07 12.57 2.34
CA ALA A 12 -13.70 12.85 3.63
C ALA A 12 -12.90 12.21 4.77
N VAL A 13 -12.49 10.93 4.63
CA VAL A 13 -11.68 10.22 5.62
C VAL A 13 -10.37 10.95 5.88
N LEU A 14 -9.67 11.36 4.82
CA LEU A 14 -8.41 12.10 4.91
C LEU A 14 -8.60 13.43 5.67
N VAL A 15 -9.55 14.26 5.25
CA VAL A 15 -9.81 15.56 5.88
C VAL A 15 -10.22 15.42 7.33
N CYS A 16 -11.18 14.54 7.63
CA CYS A 16 -11.62 14.31 9.01
C CYS A 16 -10.49 13.77 9.89
N SER A 17 -9.68 12.85 9.38
CA SER A 17 -8.53 12.32 10.14
C SER A 17 -7.51 13.41 10.46
N ILE A 18 -7.20 14.28 9.51
CA ILE A 18 -6.27 15.40 9.76
C ILE A 18 -6.85 16.40 10.79
N MET A 19 -8.14 16.71 10.68
CA MET A 19 -8.77 17.70 11.56
C MET A 19 -9.01 17.19 12.97
N LEU A 20 -9.42 15.93 13.12
CA LEU A 20 -9.85 15.38 14.41
C LEU A 20 -8.74 14.63 15.14
N LEU A 21 -7.88 13.91 14.41
CA LEU A 21 -6.78 13.14 15.02
C LEU A 21 -5.46 13.92 14.99
N GLY A 22 -5.32 14.82 14.03
CA GLY A 22 -4.05 15.51 13.77
C GLY A 22 -3.09 14.66 12.94
N LYS A 23 -2.11 15.33 12.34
CA LYS A 23 -1.03 14.69 11.55
C LYS A 23 0.27 14.62 12.35
N LEU A 24 1.12 13.68 12.01
CA LEU A 24 2.50 13.62 12.47
C LEU A 24 3.27 14.83 11.93
N ARG A 25 4.16 15.38 12.77
CA ARG A 25 4.87 16.62 12.45
C ARG A 25 5.77 16.45 11.23
N GLY A 26 5.67 17.37 10.27
CA GLY A 26 6.49 17.34 9.06
C GLY A 26 6.02 16.35 7.99
N LEU A 27 5.07 15.48 8.29
CA LEU A 27 4.60 14.45 7.35
C LEU A 27 3.27 14.84 6.71
N ARG A 28 3.07 14.37 5.48
CA ARG A 28 1.79 14.46 4.78
C ARG A 28 1.11 13.08 4.85
N PRO A 29 -0.15 13.00 5.30
CA PRO A 29 -0.85 11.73 5.35
C PRO A 29 -1.01 11.11 3.97
N ILE A 30 -0.84 9.80 3.91
CA ILE A 30 -0.91 8.98 2.70
C ILE A 30 -1.78 7.75 2.90
N LEU A 31 -2.32 7.24 1.82
CA LEU A 31 -3.07 5.99 1.81
C LEU A 31 -2.14 4.86 1.34
N ALA A 32 -1.85 3.93 2.24
CA ALA A 32 -1.01 2.77 1.95
C ALA A 32 -1.86 1.50 1.85
N VAL A 33 -1.54 0.64 0.89
CA VAL A 33 -2.18 -0.66 0.70
C VAL A 33 -1.12 -1.74 0.82
N GLU A 34 -1.34 -2.71 1.70
CA GLU A 34 -0.53 -3.91 1.76
C GLU A 34 -1.08 -4.94 0.77
N LEU A 35 -0.24 -5.30 -0.17
CA LEU A 35 -0.46 -6.37 -1.14
C LEU A 35 0.36 -7.59 -0.76
N LYS A 36 0.17 -8.68 -1.48
CA LYS A 36 1.07 -9.84 -1.43
C LYS A 36 1.80 -9.99 -2.75
N ASN A 37 3.12 -10.16 -2.67
CA ASN A 37 3.94 -10.46 -3.83
C ASN A 37 3.68 -11.90 -4.35
N ALA A 38 4.37 -12.31 -5.41
CA ALA A 38 4.20 -13.64 -5.99
C ALA A 38 4.48 -14.78 -4.99
N HIS A 39 5.37 -14.55 -4.01
CA HIS A 39 5.74 -15.52 -2.97
C HIS A 39 4.80 -15.51 -1.75
N GLY A 40 3.89 -14.54 -1.67
CA GLY A 40 2.96 -14.38 -0.55
C GLY A 40 3.46 -13.45 0.55
N ASP A 41 4.64 -12.83 0.39
CA ASP A 41 5.18 -11.88 1.35
C ASP A 41 4.49 -10.53 1.24
N PRO A 42 4.41 -9.75 2.34
CA PRO A 42 3.88 -8.40 2.33
C PRO A 42 4.64 -7.46 1.37
N LEU A 43 3.90 -6.69 0.61
CA LEU A 43 4.36 -5.60 -0.24
C LEU A 43 3.54 -4.36 0.07
N LEU A 44 4.16 -3.28 0.48
CA LEU A 44 3.47 -2.03 0.76
C LEU A 44 3.51 -1.11 -0.46
N LEU A 45 2.35 -0.76 -1.00
CA LEU A 45 2.20 0.25 -2.05
C LEU A 45 1.69 1.56 -1.44
N LEU A 46 2.37 2.67 -1.69
CA LEU A 46 2.03 4.01 -1.19
C LEU A 46 2.62 5.12 -2.12
N ASP A 47 1.87 6.17 -2.41
CA ASP A 47 0.52 6.53 -2.02
C ASP A 47 -0.53 5.91 -2.97
N CYS A 48 -1.69 5.55 -2.46
CA CYS A 48 -2.78 4.93 -3.25
C CYS A 48 -4.01 5.83 -3.38
N GLY A 49 -3.83 7.16 -3.43
CA GLY A 49 -4.94 8.06 -3.75
C GLY A 49 -5.22 9.18 -2.75
N ALA A 50 -4.34 9.46 -1.80
CA ALA A 50 -4.47 10.62 -0.90
C ALA A 50 -3.84 11.90 -1.52
N ASN A 51 -2.76 11.76 -2.29
CA ASN A 51 -2.01 12.88 -2.89
C ASN A 51 -1.79 12.61 -4.37
N ILE A 52 -2.65 13.19 -5.22
CA ILE A 52 -2.64 12.93 -6.67
C ILE A 52 -1.41 13.52 -7.36
N ASP A 53 -0.94 14.67 -6.86
CA ASP A 53 0.21 15.37 -7.41
C ASP A 53 1.23 15.56 -6.30
N SER A 54 2.43 15.00 -6.48
CA SER A 54 3.46 14.94 -5.43
C SER A 54 4.74 15.62 -5.87
N ARG A 55 5.25 16.52 -5.00
CA ARG A 55 6.58 17.11 -5.15
C ARG A 55 7.64 16.10 -4.68
N PRO A 56 8.91 16.22 -5.13
CA PRO A 56 9.98 15.29 -4.76
C PRO A 56 10.13 15.04 -3.26
N GLU A 57 9.96 16.07 -2.42
CA GLU A 57 10.07 15.95 -0.97
C GLU A 57 8.96 15.11 -0.34
N LEU A 58 7.80 15.00 -1.02
CA LEU A 58 6.72 14.15 -0.56
C LEU A 58 7.05 12.67 -0.75
N TYR A 59 7.71 12.30 -1.85
CA TYR A 59 8.18 10.92 -2.06
C TYR A 59 9.16 10.49 -0.97
N ALA A 60 10.05 11.41 -0.52
CA ALA A 60 10.92 11.16 0.63
C ALA A 60 10.14 10.90 1.92
N SER A 61 9.12 11.72 2.20
CA SER A 61 8.22 11.50 3.34
C SER A 61 7.46 10.16 3.24
N PHE A 62 7.03 9.78 2.03
CA PHE A 62 6.35 8.51 1.79
C PHE A 62 7.30 7.33 2.01
N ALA A 63 8.53 7.41 1.53
CA ALA A 63 9.54 6.39 1.74
C ALA A 63 9.84 6.17 3.24
N HIS A 64 9.96 7.24 4.02
CA HIS A 64 10.10 7.14 5.48
C HIS A 64 8.89 6.49 6.15
N LEU A 65 7.67 6.84 5.75
CA LEU A 65 6.46 6.21 6.27
C LEU A 65 6.39 4.72 5.90
N GLY A 66 6.80 4.35 4.68
CA GLY A 66 6.87 2.96 4.23
C GLY A 66 7.91 2.15 5.00
N ASP A 67 9.11 2.70 5.19
CA ASP A 67 10.18 2.10 5.99
C ASP A 67 9.72 1.87 7.44
N ALA A 68 9.13 2.90 8.06
CA ALA A 68 8.60 2.82 9.41
C ALA A 68 7.47 1.78 9.54
N TYR A 69 6.58 1.72 8.56
CA TYR A 69 5.51 0.70 8.53
C TYR A 69 6.09 -0.70 8.50
N MET A 70 6.97 -1.00 7.53
CA MET A 70 7.56 -2.33 7.38
C MET A 70 8.38 -2.74 8.61
N LYS A 71 9.12 -1.80 9.21
CA LYS A 71 9.82 -2.04 10.49
C LYS A 71 8.86 -2.36 11.62
N SER A 72 7.69 -1.74 11.66
CA SER A 72 6.68 -1.99 12.70
C SER A 72 6.10 -3.41 12.64
N ILE A 73 6.13 -4.05 11.47
CA ILE A 73 5.66 -5.43 11.24
C ILE A 73 6.81 -6.46 11.19
N GLY A 74 8.05 -6.05 11.53
CA GLY A 74 9.17 -6.97 11.76
C GLY A 74 10.25 -7.00 10.69
N TYR A 75 10.23 -6.13 9.69
CA TYR A 75 11.31 -6.00 8.72
C TYR A 75 12.42 -5.11 9.29
N GLU A 76 13.65 -5.61 9.38
CA GLU A 76 14.78 -4.82 9.88
C GLU A 76 15.27 -3.78 8.88
N SER A 77 15.34 -4.14 7.61
CA SER A 77 15.86 -3.30 6.52
C SER A 77 15.00 -3.46 5.25
N PRO A 78 13.79 -2.83 5.21
CA PRO A 78 12.88 -2.96 4.10
C PRO A 78 13.51 -2.43 2.80
N ARG A 79 13.31 -3.15 1.70
CA ARG A 79 13.75 -2.77 0.36
C ARG A 79 12.71 -1.82 -0.22
N ILE A 80 13.13 -0.60 -0.56
CA ILE A 80 12.25 0.47 -1.02
C ILE A 80 12.57 0.81 -2.46
N SER A 81 11.56 0.88 -3.33
CA SER A 81 11.70 1.28 -4.72
C SER A 81 10.72 2.39 -5.09
N LEU A 82 11.10 3.21 -6.07
CA LEU A 82 10.28 4.29 -6.62
C LEU A 82 9.62 3.83 -7.92
N LEU A 83 8.29 3.90 -8.00
CA LEU A 83 7.55 3.53 -9.20
C LEU A 83 7.90 4.46 -10.37
N SER A 84 8.30 3.89 -11.48
CA SER A 84 8.68 4.61 -12.69
C SER A 84 8.30 3.82 -13.95
N ASN A 85 8.42 4.44 -15.10
CA ASN A 85 8.21 3.82 -16.41
C ASN A 85 9.47 3.12 -16.97
N GLY A 86 10.53 3.02 -16.18
CA GLY A 86 11.78 2.34 -16.50
C GLY A 86 12.64 2.20 -15.24
N ALA A 87 13.51 1.19 -15.21
CA ALA A 87 14.33 0.87 -14.05
C ALA A 87 15.55 1.81 -13.88
N GLU A 88 15.95 2.53 -14.95
CA GLU A 88 17.08 3.43 -14.90
C GLU A 88 16.75 4.71 -14.12
N ASP A 89 17.69 5.25 -13.35
CA ASP A 89 17.51 6.45 -12.52
C ASP A 89 17.09 7.71 -13.31
N THR A 90 17.34 7.72 -14.61
CA THR A 90 16.96 8.82 -15.52
C THR A 90 15.52 8.75 -16.02
N LYS A 91 14.78 7.69 -15.71
CA LYS A 91 13.39 7.48 -16.13
C LYS A 91 12.40 8.15 -15.21
N GLY A 92 11.20 8.37 -15.72
CA GLY A 92 10.12 9.04 -15.01
C GLY A 92 9.90 10.49 -15.45
N CYS A 93 8.83 11.08 -14.97
CA CYS A 93 8.61 12.53 -15.06
C CYS A 93 9.63 13.29 -14.19
N GLU A 94 9.71 14.61 -14.32
CA GLU A 94 10.72 15.42 -13.60
C GLU A 94 10.64 15.20 -12.09
N ALA A 95 9.45 15.22 -11.50
CA ALA A 95 9.28 14.99 -10.07
C ALA A 95 9.77 13.60 -9.62
N VAL A 96 9.64 12.56 -10.45
CA VAL A 96 10.14 11.21 -10.16
C VAL A 96 11.66 11.17 -10.22
N LYS A 97 12.30 11.83 -11.21
CA LYS A 97 13.75 11.89 -11.31
C LYS A 97 14.38 12.63 -10.14
N GLU A 98 13.82 13.78 -9.77
CA GLU A 98 14.27 14.53 -8.60
C GLU A 98 14.05 13.73 -7.30
N ALA A 99 12.91 13.04 -7.18
CA ALA A 99 12.64 12.15 -6.05
C ALA A 99 13.64 10.99 -5.98
N ASN A 100 14.00 10.37 -7.10
CA ASN A 100 15.01 9.31 -7.15
C ASN A 100 16.35 9.80 -6.57
N GLN A 101 16.84 10.97 -7.03
CA GLN A 101 18.08 11.57 -6.50
C GLN A 101 17.99 11.84 -5.00
N LEU A 102 16.86 12.35 -4.52
CA LEU A 102 16.64 12.62 -3.11
C LEU A 102 16.61 11.34 -2.27
N LEU A 103 15.92 10.30 -2.74
CA LEU A 103 15.80 9.02 -2.04
C LEU A 103 17.15 8.33 -1.85
N HIS A 104 18.10 8.47 -2.78
CA HIS A 104 19.47 7.97 -2.61
C HIS A 104 20.24 8.63 -1.47
N THR A 105 19.83 9.83 -1.00
CA THR A 105 20.48 10.53 0.13
C THR A 105 19.92 10.15 1.50
N LEU A 106 18.81 9.41 1.55
CA LEU A 106 18.13 9.06 2.80
C LEU A 106 18.74 7.82 3.47
N PRO A 107 18.68 7.72 4.80
CA PRO A 107 19.17 6.55 5.54
C PRO A 107 18.18 5.38 5.49
N ILE A 108 17.76 5.00 4.29
CA ILE A 108 16.84 3.90 3.98
C ILE A 108 17.50 2.96 2.96
N ARG A 109 17.01 1.73 2.85
CA ARG A 109 17.47 0.79 1.83
C ARG A 109 16.73 1.05 0.51
N PHE A 110 17.11 2.12 -0.19
CA PHE A 110 16.55 2.46 -1.49
C PHE A 110 17.23 1.65 -2.60
N LEU A 111 16.44 1.02 -3.47
CA LEU A 111 16.91 0.16 -4.57
C LEU A 111 16.88 0.85 -5.95
N GLY A 112 16.39 2.10 -6.02
CA GLY A 112 16.19 2.79 -7.30
C GLY A 112 14.76 2.66 -7.83
N ASN A 113 14.60 2.90 -9.13
CA ASN A 113 13.32 2.80 -9.81
C ASN A 113 12.85 1.34 -9.97
N ILE A 114 11.52 1.16 -10.01
CA ILE A 114 10.88 -0.12 -10.33
C ILE A 114 9.77 0.09 -11.35
N GLU A 115 9.68 -0.81 -12.32
CA GLU A 115 8.58 -0.83 -13.28
C GLU A 115 7.36 -1.57 -12.73
N PRO A 116 6.13 -1.24 -13.19
CA PRO A 116 4.91 -1.96 -12.82
C PRO A 116 4.98 -3.47 -13.04
N THR A 117 5.70 -3.91 -14.07
CA THR A 117 5.90 -5.33 -14.41
C THR A 117 6.66 -6.11 -13.33
N ALA A 118 7.52 -5.44 -12.58
CA ALA A 118 8.31 -6.03 -11.50
C ALA A 118 7.66 -5.85 -10.12
N ALA A 119 6.55 -5.12 -10.02
CA ALA A 119 5.94 -4.76 -8.73
C ALA A 119 5.64 -5.95 -7.83
N LEU A 120 5.15 -7.06 -8.39
CA LEU A 120 4.76 -8.24 -7.61
C LEU A 120 5.81 -9.36 -7.58
N THR A 121 7.00 -9.15 -8.11
CA THR A 121 8.04 -10.21 -8.19
C THR A 121 8.73 -10.55 -6.87
N GLY A 122 8.55 -9.73 -5.82
CA GLY A 122 9.23 -9.91 -4.54
C GLY A 122 10.64 -9.31 -4.48
N THR A 123 11.01 -8.46 -5.44
CA THR A 123 12.30 -7.76 -5.45
C THR A 123 12.34 -6.57 -4.49
N THR A 124 11.18 -6.03 -4.13
CA THR A 124 11.01 -4.88 -3.22
C THR A 124 9.95 -5.17 -2.16
N ASP A 125 10.01 -4.48 -1.03
CA ASP A 125 9.04 -4.60 0.08
C ASP A 125 8.13 -3.37 0.15
N VAL A 126 8.58 -2.24 -0.40
CA VAL A 126 7.84 -0.97 -0.46
C VAL A 126 7.95 -0.37 -1.84
N ILE A 127 6.82 -0.01 -2.43
CA ILE A 127 6.76 0.78 -3.67
C ILE A 127 6.20 2.15 -3.33
N VAL A 128 7.01 3.17 -3.58
CA VAL A 128 6.67 4.58 -3.37
C VAL A 128 6.22 5.19 -4.71
N CYS A 129 5.12 5.91 -4.70
CA CYS A 129 4.58 6.64 -5.85
C CYS A 129 3.69 7.81 -5.39
N ASP A 130 3.22 8.63 -6.32
CA ASP A 130 2.09 9.52 -6.03
C ASP A 130 0.76 8.76 -6.04
N GLY A 131 -0.28 9.38 -5.48
CA GLY A 131 -1.58 8.73 -5.32
C GLY A 131 -2.32 8.46 -6.64
N PHE A 132 -1.98 9.14 -7.72
CA PHE A 132 -2.55 8.85 -9.04
C PHE A 132 -1.99 7.57 -9.62
N HIS A 133 -0.67 7.45 -9.72
CA HIS A 133 0.01 6.28 -10.27
C HIS A 133 -0.19 5.04 -9.37
N GLY A 134 -0.15 5.22 -8.04
CA GLY A 134 -0.39 4.11 -7.12
C GLY A 134 -1.81 3.58 -7.19
N ASN A 135 -2.81 4.44 -7.31
CA ASN A 135 -4.19 4.00 -7.48
C ASN A 135 -4.41 3.30 -8.83
N ILE A 136 -3.77 3.77 -9.91
CA ILE A 136 -3.80 3.10 -11.22
C ILE A 136 -3.16 1.72 -11.12
N LEU A 137 -1.96 1.61 -10.56
CA LEU A 137 -1.27 0.32 -10.40
C LEU A 137 -2.12 -0.66 -9.58
N LEU A 138 -2.65 -0.22 -8.43
CA LEU A 138 -3.52 -1.04 -7.59
C LEU A 138 -4.74 -1.55 -8.36
N LYS A 139 -5.46 -0.66 -9.04
CA LYS A 139 -6.66 -1.02 -9.81
C LYS A 139 -6.37 -1.89 -11.03
N SER A 140 -5.21 -1.71 -11.63
CA SER A 140 -4.75 -2.56 -12.75
C SER A 140 -4.46 -3.98 -12.26
N ILE A 141 -3.75 -4.14 -11.14
CA ILE A 141 -3.50 -5.45 -10.53
C ILE A 141 -4.82 -6.17 -10.23
N GLU A 142 -5.76 -5.49 -9.57
CA GLU A 142 -7.09 -6.07 -9.27
C GLU A 142 -7.86 -6.44 -10.53
N GLY A 143 -7.92 -5.52 -11.48
CA GLY A 143 -8.69 -5.70 -12.72
C GLY A 143 -8.17 -6.86 -13.56
N VAL A 144 -6.84 -6.93 -13.75
CA VAL A 144 -6.20 -8.02 -14.50
C VAL A 144 -6.39 -9.36 -13.80
N ALA A 145 -6.18 -9.42 -12.48
CA ALA A 145 -6.37 -10.66 -11.73
C ALA A 145 -7.82 -11.18 -11.87
N LYS A 146 -8.82 -10.30 -11.69
CA LYS A 146 -10.25 -10.65 -11.87
C LYS A 146 -10.55 -11.14 -13.28
N ALA A 147 -10.04 -10.46 -14.31
CA ALA A 147 -10.30 -10.82 -15.70
C ALA A 147 -9.68 -12.19 -16.05
N VAL A 148 -8.42 -12.42 -15.66
CA VAL A 148 -7.73 -13.70 -15.94
C VAL A 148 -8.41 -14.87 -15.22
N ILE A 149 -8.80 -14.69 -13.95
CA ILE A 149 -9.49 -15.74 -13.19
C ILE A 149 -10.87 -16.06 -13.81
N ALA A 150 -11.64 -15.03 -14.17
CA ALA A 150 -12.94 -15.23 -14.82
C ALA A 150 -12.81 -15.98 -16.15
N GLU A 151 -11.80 -15.63 -16.97
CA GLU A 151 -11.53 -16.34 -18.22
C GLU A 151 -11.14 -17.80 -17.99
N LEU A 152 -10.33 -18.08 -16.97
CA LEU A 152 -9.96 -19.48 -16.63
C LEU A 152 -11.16 -20.28 -16.15
N GLU A 153 -12.04 -19.71 -15.34
CA GLU A 153 -13.28 -20.37 -14.89
C GLU A 153 -14.23 -20.67 -16.05
N GLU A 154 -14.35 -19.73 -17.02
CA GLU A 154 -15.18 -19.94 -18.22
C GLU A 154 -14.61 -21.05 -19.12
N ARG A 155 -13.28 -21.13 -19.26
CA ARG A 155 -12.60 -22.15 -20.07
C ARG A 155 -12.53 -23.53 -19.42
N LEU A 156 -12.72 -23.61 -18.10
CA LEU A 156 -12.59 -24.82 -17.29
C LEU A 156 -13.89 -25.10 -16.49
N PRO A 157 -15.07 -25.25 -17.16
CA PRO A 157 -16.34 -25.40 -16.46
C PRO A 157 -16.40 -26.65 -15.58
N ASP A 158 -15.72 -27.73 -16.02
CA ASP A 158 -15.67 -29.03 -15.32
C ASP A 158 -14.35 -29.19 -14.54
N ALA A 159 -13.72 -28.12 -14.13
CA ALA A 159 -12.45 -28.17 -13.38
C ALA A 159 -12.59 -29.00 -12.09
N PRO A 160 -11.60 -29.84 -11.77
CA PRO A 160 -11.53 -30.52 -10.47
C PRO A 160 -11.56 -29.50 -9.30
N GLU A 161 -12.05 -29.96 -8.12
CA GLU A 161 -12.17 -29.11 -6.94
C GLU A 161 -10.85 -28.43 -6.58
N ALA A 162 -9.73 -29.15 -6.63
CA ALA A 162 -8.41 -28.59 -6.36
C ALA A 162 -8.03 -27.39 -7.27
N VAL A 163 -8.52 -27.39 -8.53
CA VAL A 163 -8.30 -26.27 -9.45
C VAL A 163 -9.18 -25.09 -9.07
N ARG A 164 -10.44 -25.31 -8.71
CA ARG A 164 -11.36 -24.27 -8.23
C ARG A 164 -10.86 -23.62 -6.95
N GLU A 165 -10.38 -24.42 -5.99
CA GLU A 165 -9.75 -23.93 -4.76
C GLU A 165 -8.51 -23.08 -5.04
N ALA A 166 -7.65 -23.50 -5.97
CA ALA A 166 -6.47 -22.75 -6.37
C ALA A 166 -6.83 -21.39 -7.01
N LEU A 167 -7.85 -21.36 -7.90
CA LEU A 167 -8.33 -20.11 -8.50
C LEU A 167 -8.94 -19.16 -7.44
N SER A 168 -9.70 -19.70 -6.47
CA SER A 168 -10.24 -18.93 -5.35
C SER A 168 -9.13 -18.33 -4.50
N ALA A 169 -8.11 -19.11 -4.18
CA ALA A 169 -6.96 -18.63 -3.40
C ALA A 169 -6.19 -17.51 -4.13
N VAL A 170 -6.04 -17.61 -5.46
CA VAL A 170 -5.42 -16.54 -6.27
C VAL A 170 -6.32 -15.30 -6.29
N ARG A 171 -7.65 -15.46 -6.42
CA ARG A 171 -8.61 -14.34 -6.35
C ARG A 171 -8.49 -13.59 -5.02
N GLU A 172 -8.52 -14.29 -3.90
CA GLU A 172 -8.39 -13.71 -2.57
C GLU A 172 -7.05 -13.00 -2.37
N LYS A 173 -5.96 -13.56 -2.90
CA LYS A 173 -4.62 -12.99 -2.81
C LYS A 173 -4.53 -11.60 -3.44
N TYR A 174 -5.22 -11.36 -4.57
CA TYR A 174 -5.16 -10.10 -5.31
C TYR A 174 -6.36 -9.17 -5.06
N ASP A 175 -7.31 -9.56 -4.20
CA ASP A 175 -8.37 -8.67 -3.75
C ASP A 175 -7.93 -7.96 -2.45
N TYR A 176 -7.49 -6.70 -2.57
CA TYR A 176 -7.04 -5.94 -1.39
C TYR A 176 -8.16 -5.70 -0.35
N ASN A 177 -9.44 -5.82 -0.74
CA ASN A 177 -10.54 -5.70 0.22
C ASN A 177 -10.50 -6.86 1.22
N THR A 178 -10.15 -8.07 0.78
CA THR A 178 -10.00 -9.24 1.66
C THR A 178 -8.73 -9.13 2.50
N GLN A 179 -7.73 -8.35 2.06
CA GLN A 179 -6.46 -8.13 2.77
C GLN A 179 -6.55 -7.05 3.88
N GLY A 180 -7.75 -6.53 4.18
CA GLY A 180 -7.96 -5.57 5.26
C GLY A 180 -7.91 -4.09 4.83
N GLY A 181 -8.13 -3.81 3.54
CA GLY A 181 -8.25 -2.45 3.03
C GLY A 181 -6.94 -1.64 3.07
N ALA A 182 -7.08 -0.32 3.00
CA ALA A 182 -5.97 0.62 3.05
C ALA A 182 -5.78 1.21 4.45
N ILE A 183 -4.55 1.52 4.82
CA ILE A 183 -4.21 2.24 6.05
C ILE A 183 -3.81 3.68 5.73
N LEU A 184 -4.32 4.63 6.50
CA LEU A 184 -3.90 6.02 6.44
C LEU A 184 -2.68 6.22 7.35
N LEU A 185 -1.51 6.41 6.77
CA LEU A 185 -0.28 6.70 7.47
C LEU A 185 -0.07 8.21 7.61
N GLY A 186 0.72 8.63 8.61
CA GLY A 186 1.05 10.03 8.84
C GLY A 186 0.02 10.79 9.71
N VAL A 187 -0.96 10.11 10.29
CA VAL A 187 -1.89 10.65 11.30
C VAL A 187 -1.59 10.07 12.70
N LYS A 188 -2.03 10.75 13.76
CA LYS A 188 -1.69 10.41 15.16
C LYS A 188 -2.45 9.22 15.75
N ALA A 189 -3.34 8.59 14.99
CA ALA A 189 -4.01 7.35 15.38
C ALA A 189 -4.22 6.49 14.14
N PRO A 190 -4.22 5.16 14.24
CA PRO A 190 -4.40 4.30 13.08
C PRO A 190 -5.82 4.44 12.52
N VAL A 191 -5.89 4.65 11.21
CA VAL A 191 -7.15 4.73 10.44
C VAL A 191 -7.09 3.73 9.31
N MET A 192 -8.05 2.82 9.24
CA MET A 192 -8.19 1.90 8.12
C MET A 192 -9.41 2.26 7.28
N LYS A 193 -9.21 2.22 5.97
CA LYS A 193 -10.23 2.53 4.98
C LYS A 193 -10.50 1.33 4.09
N GLY A 194 -11.71 0.82 4.14
CA GLY A 194 -12.24 -0.15 3.18
C GLY A 194 -12.83 0.50 1.94
N HIS A 195 -13.16 -0.32 0.95
CA HIS A 195 -13.92 0.11 -0.21
C HIS A 195 -15.36 0.44 0.17
N GLY A 196 -16.04 1.33 -0.58
CA GLY A 196 -17.46 1.66 -0.33
C GLY A 196 -18.42 0.48 -0.47
N SER A 197 -18.02 -0.57 -1.21
CA SER A 197 -18.74 -1.84 -1.37
C SER A 197 -18.18 -2.97 -0.50
N ALA A 198 -17.46 -2.65 0.59
CA ALA A 198 -16.87 -3.66 1.47
C ALA A 198 -17.95 -4.58 2.07
N THR A 199 -17.69 -5.87 2.05
CA THR A 199 -18.55 -6.89 2.68
C THR A 199 -18.32 -6.95 4.18
N GLY A 200 -19.18 -7.67 4.91
CA GLY A 200 -19.00 -7.92 6.34
C GLY A 200 -17.66 -8.59 6.67
N ASP A 201 -17.21 -9.52 5.81
CA ASP A 201 -15.92 -10.19 5.96
C ASP A 201 -14.73 -9.22 5.79
N ALA A 202 -14.81 -8.33 4.81
CA ALA A 202 -13.80 -7.28 4.61
C ALA A 202 -13.73 -6.33 5.82
N VAL A 203 -14.87 -5.94 6.38
CA VAL A 203 -14.92 -5.12 7.60
C VAL A 203 -14.36 -5.88 8.79
N THR A 204 -14.66 -7.15 8.93
CA THR A 204 -14.11 -8.02 9.98
C THR A 204 -12.59 -8.12 9.87
N ALA A 205 -12.06 -8.35 8.68
CA ALA A 205 -10.62 -8.38 8.44
C ALA A 205 -9.94 -7.05 8.84
N MET A 206 -10.54 -5.91 8.48
CA MET A 206 -10.04 -4.59 8.89
C MET A 206 -10.06 -4.40 10.40
N LEU A 207 -11.11 -4.83 11.09
CA LEU A 207 -11.21 -4.72 12.55
C LEU A 207 -10.17 -5.57 13.27
N LEU A 208 -9.95 -6.81 12.82
CA LEU A 208 -8.92 -7.70 13.36
C LEU A 208 -7.51 -7.12 13.14
N ARG A 209 -7.24 -6.63 11.95
CA ARG A 209 -5.96 -5.97 11.64
C ARG A 209 -5.78 -4.70 12.47
N MET A 210 -6.80 -3.86 12.60
CA MET A 210 -6.78 -2.68 13.45
C MET A 210 -6.46 -3.04 14.91
N ALA A 211 -7.09 -4.08 15.45
CA ALA A 211 -6.83 -4.54 16.82
C ALA A 211 -5.35 -4.93 17.00
N THR A 212 -4.78 -5.68 16.04
CA THR A 212 -3.37 -6.06 16.04
C THR A 212 -2.44 -4.84 15.99
N LEU A 213 -2.71 -3.87 15.11
CA LEU A 213 -1.93 -2.63 15.00
C LEU A 213 -1.96 -1.83 16.32
N CYS A 214 -3.13 -1.69 16.93
CA CYS A 214 -3.28 -0.98 18.20
C CYS A 214 -2.55 -1.69 19.34
N GLN A 215 -2.67 -3.03 19.45
CA GLN A 215 -1.99 -3.82 20.48
C GLN A 215 -0.46 -3.75 20.36
N ASN A 216 0.06 -3.66 19.15
CA ASN A 216 1.49 -3.58 18.88
C ASN A 216 2.06 -2.16 19.00
N GLY A 217 1.28 -1.15 19.40
CA GLY A 217 1.75 0.24 19.50
C GLY A 217 2.21 0.79 18.15
N PHE A 218 1.47 0.50 17.09
CA PHE A 218 1.85 0.82 15.71
C PHE A 218 2.14 2.32 15.50
N THR A 219 1.24 3.19 15.98
CA THR A 219 1.37 4.65 15.76
C THR A 219 2.63 5.20 16.40
N GLU A 220 2.93 4.77 17.63
CA GLU A 220 4.12 5.18 18.39
C GLU A 220 5.40 4.70 17.69
N ARG A 221 5.40 3.49 17.14
CA ARG A 221 6.54 2.94 16.37
C ARG A 221 6.78 3.72 15.09
N VAL A 222 5.72 4.01 14.32
CA VAL A 222 5.80 4.83 13.11
C VAL A 222 6.28 6.24 13.44
N GLU A 223 5.74 6.86 14.49
CA GLU A 223 6.19 8.19 14.93
C GLU A 223 7.65 8.20 15.37
N ALA A 224 8.09 7.17 16.08
CA ALA A 224 9.48 7.06 16.53
C ALA A 224 10.46 6.87 15.36
N ALA A 225 10.07 6.08 14.35
CA ALA A 225 10.90 5.83 13.17
C ALA A 225 10.97 7.01 12.19
N CYS A 226 10.05 7.99 12.31
CA CYS A 226 10.04 9.21 11.51
C CYS A 226 10.71 10.42 12.18
N LYS A 227 11.29 10.26 13.38
CA LYS A 227 12.07 11.28 14.11
C LYS A 227 13.54 11.18 13.76
#